data_f45b2eef4615c02c565670808f064f5b
#
_entry.id   f45b2eef4615c02c565670808f064f5b
#
_cell.length_a   1.000
_cell.length_b   1.000
_cell.length_c   1.000
_cell.angle_alpha   90.00
_cell.angle_beta   90.00
_cell.angle_gamma   90.00
#
_symmetry.space_group_name_H-M   'P 1'
#
loop_
_entity.id
_entity.type
_entity.pdbx_description
1 polymer ?
#
loop_
_entity_poly.entity_id
_entity_poly.type
_entity_poly.pdbx_seq_one_letter_code
_entity_poly.pdbx_strand_id
1 'polypeptide(L)'
;MKLKFNSEVRGAAKNNQPIVALESTIISHGLPYPDNLEVAKSLQEAVREKGAIPATIAILGGEVHIGLTDEALVMLADPNSRIEKASRRDIPHLLASGGNGATTVAATMLLAQKAGISVFATGGIGGVHRGAETSFDISADLPELARTDMCVVCAGPKAILDIGLTMEVLETSGVPVIGYQCDEIPAFWSRNGSGVEVPLRLDRPDDIASLLNQKWQAGLDGGVLVANPVPASAEIPATELKTAIDAALQQAEHTGVKGKAVTPFLLDYIRTHTSGRSLAANKALVLNNARLAAEIAMAYHRQK
;
A
#
# COMPACT_ATOMS: atom_id res chain seq x y z
N MET A 1 -23.53 -2.84 -2.67
CA MET A 1 -22.66 -2.62 -1.52
C MET A 1 -22.86 -1.18 -1.06
N LYS A 2 -23.14 -0.96 0.22
CA LYS A 2 -23.32 0.37 0.80
C LYS A 2 -21.98 0.89 1.31
N LEU A 3 -21.60 2.12 0.90
CA LEU A 3 -20.40 2.81 1.36
C LEU A 3 -20.78 3.85 2.43
N LYS A 4 -20.07 3.85 3.54
CA LYS A 4 -20.26 4.75 4.68
C LYS A 4 -19.10 5.74 4.73
N PHE A 5 -19.37 6.98 4.38
CA PHE A 5 -18.38 8.06 4.39
C PHE A 5 -18.37 8.77 5.73
N ASN A 6 -17.19 9.05 6.28
CA ASN A 6 -17.11 10.00 7.40
C ASN A 6 -17.48 11.43 6.92
N SER A 7 -17.63 12.37 7.83
CA SER A 7 -18.06 13.75 7.50
C SER A 7 -17.06 14.47 6.59
N GLU A 8 -15.77 14.31 6.85
CA GLU A 8 -14.68 14.96 6.12
C GLU A 8 -14.63 14.47 4.66
N VAL A 9 -14.56 13.15 4.43
CA VAL A 9 -14.52 12.55 3.09
C VAL A 9 -15.82 12.81 2.33
N ARG A 10 -16.98 12.78 3.02
CA ARG A 10 -18.26 13.12 2.40
C ARG A 10 -18.31 14.56 1.92
N GLY A 11 -17.79 15.49 2.73
CA GLY A 11 -17.65 16.91 2.37
C GLY A 11 -16.73 17.09 1.18
N ALA A 12 -15.57 16.43 1.20
CA ALA A 12 -14.61 16.47 0.11
C ALA A 12 -15.18 15.95 -1.22
N ALA A 13 -15.87 14.81 -1.19
CA ALA A 13 -16.49 14.23 -2.38
C ALA A 13 -17.60 15.15 -2.96
N LYS A 14 -18.41 15.80 -2.11
CA LYS A 14 -19.43 16.77 -2.56
C LYS A 14 -18.82 18.03 -3.18
N ASN A 15 -17.69 18.48 -2.64
CA ASN A 15 -17.02 19.70 -3.07
C ASN A 15 -15.95 19.44 -4.14
N ASN A 16 -15.91 18.22 -4.69
CA ASN A 16 -14.91 17.79 -5.67
C ASN A 16 -13.48 18.10 -5.21
N GLN A 17 -13.13 17.79 -3.95
CA GLN A 17 -11.77 17.98 -3.42
C GLN A 17 -10.92 16.71 -3.61
N PRO A 18 -9.59 16.83 -3.72
CA PRO A 18 -8.70 15.69 -3.87
C PRO A 18 -8.70 14.82 -2.61
N ILE A 19 -8.89 13.52 -2.81
CA ILE A 19 -8.93 12.51 -1.74
C ILE A 19 -7.85 11.47 -2.00
N VAL A 20 -7.17 11.06 -0.93
CA VAL A 20 -6.18 9.96 -0.96
C VAL A 20 -6.67 8.81 -0.10
N ALA A 21 -6.80 7.63 -0.70
CA ALA A 21 -7.10 6.41 0.02
C ALA A 21 -5.88 5.96 0.85
N LEU A 22 -6.15 5.36 2.01
CA LEU A 22 -5.16 4.73 2.88
C LEU A 22 -5.66 3.34 3.27
N GLU A 23 -4.77 2.34 3.25
CA GLU A 23 -5.11 1.00 3.71
C GLU A 23 -5.21 0.91 5.25
N SER A 24 -5.81 -0.15 5.75
CA SER A 24 -5.89 -0.39 7.19
C SER A 24 -5.14 -1.64 7.66
N THR A 25 -4.65 -2.49 6.75
CA THR A 25 -3.83 -3.65 7.14
C THR A 25 -2.55 -3.24 7.88
N ILE A 26 -1.94 -2.11 7.50
CA ILE A 26 -0.76 -1.57 8.20
C ILE A 26 -1.06 -1.28 9.68
N ILE A 27 -2.30 -0.92 10.00
CA ILE A 27 -2.75 -0.61 11.37
C ILE A 27 -2.91 -1.91 12.18
N SER A 28 -3.68 -2.88 11.66
CA SER A 28 -4.07 -4.07 12.42
C SER A 28 -3.05 -5.23 12.34
N HIS A 29 -2.23 -5.27 11.29
CA HIS A 29 -1.36 -6.42 11.00
C HIS A 29 0.05 -6.06 10.57
N GLY A 30 0.39 -4.77 10.46
CA GLY A 30 1.67 -4.31 9.92
C GLY A 30 2.64 -3.75 10.96
N LEU A 31 2.12 -3.14 12.02
CA LEU A 31 2.92 -2.47 13.04
C LEU A 31 2.42 -2.86 14.45
N PRO A 32 3.31 -2.89 15.48
CA PRO A 32 2.90 -3.16 16.85
C PRO A 32 2.14 -1.98 17.46
N TYR A 33 1.28 -2.25 18.45
CA TYR A 33 0.70 -1.24 19.30
C TYR A 33 1.75 -0.69 20.28
N PRO A 34 1.82 0.62 20.56
CA PRO A 34 0.94 1.70 20.08
C PRO A 34 1.39 2.38 18.77
N ASP A 35 2.52 1.97 18.19
CA ASP A 35 3.10 2.56 16.99
C ASP A 35 2.14 2.56 15.79
N ASN A 36 1.30 1.52 15.67
CA ASN A 36 0.32 1.40 14.60
C ASN A 36 -0.74 2.53 14.63
N LEU A 37 -1.23 2.92 15.82
CA LEU A 37 -2.18 4.01 15.98
C LEU A 37 -1.53 5.37 15.68
N GLU A 38 -0.31 5.57 16.18
CA GLU A 38 0.47 6.79 15.94
C GLU A 38 0.71 6.99 14.43
N VAL A 39 1.14 5.93 13.75
CA VAL A 39 1.37 5.97 12.29
C VAL A 39 0.08 6.22 11.53
N ALA A 40 -1.04 5.59 11.92
CA ALA A 40 -2.33 5.82 11.26
C ALA A 40 -2.75 7.30 11.31
N LYS A 41 -2.61 7.95 12.47
CA LYS A 41 -2.89 9.38 12.64
C LYS A 41 -1.91 10.26 11.86
N SER A 42 -0.62 9.94 11.93
CA SER A 42 0.42 10.67 11.20
C SER A 42 0.25 10.58 9.68
N LEU A 43 -0.23 9.44 9.15
CA LEU A 43 -0.54 9.29 7.72
C LEU A 43 -1.68 10.22 7.28
N GLN A 44 -2.75 10.28 8.08
CA GLN A 44 -3.85 11.20 7.78
C GLN A 44 -3.38 12.65 7.79
N GLU A 45 -2.57 13.03 8.78
CA GLU A 45 -2.04 14.39 8.88
C GLU A 45 -1.10 14.71 7.71
N ALA A 46 -0.21 13.80 7.33
CA ALA A 46 0.70 13.97 6.19
C ALA A 46 -0.05 14.23 4.86
N VAL A 47 -1.24 13.62 4.69
CA VAL A 47 -2.10 13.90 3.54
C VAL A 47 -2.73 15.29 3.64
N ARG A 48 -3.24 15.68 4.84
CA ARG A 48 -3.84 17.01 5.06
C ARG A 48 -2.83 18.15 4.90
N GLU A 49 -1.61 17.99 5.40
CA GLU A 49 -0.51 18.96 5.23
C GLU A 49 -0.25 19.32 3.77
N LYS A 50 -0.56 18.41 2.84
CA LYS A 50 -0.41 18.62 1.39
C LYS A 50 -1.69 19.10 0.70
N GLY A 51 -2.76 19.34 1.45
CA GLY A 51 -4.02 19.91 0.96
C GLY A 51 -5.03 18.87 0.42
N ALA A 52 -4.76 17.59 0.52
CA ALA A 52 -5.69 16.51 0.18
C ALA A 52 -6.42 15.98 1.42
N ILE A 53 -7.51 15.24 1.21
CA ILE A 53 -8.31 14.65 2.29
C ILE A 53 -7.98 13.16 2.42
N PRO A 54 -7.58 12.67 3.62
CA PRO A 54 -7.28 11.26 3.83
C PRO A 54 -8.56 10.42 3.97
N ALA A 55 -8.58 9.27 3.33
CA ALA A 55 -9.67 8.30 3.43
C ALA A 55 -9.11 6.92 3.81
N THR A 56 -8.89 6.66 5.10
CA THR A 56 -8.55 5.31 5.56
C THR A 56 -9.76 4.41 5.38
N ILE A 57 -9.57 3.23 4.76
CA ILE A 57 -10.65 2.31 4.38
C ILE A 57 -10.60 1.03 5.21
N ALA A 58 -11.75 0.61 5.75
CA ALA A 58 -11.92 -0.65 6.45
C ALA A 58 -13.35 -1.18 6.30
N ILE A 59 -13.57 -2.44 6.66
CA ILE A 59 -14.90 -3.04 6.82
C ILE A 59 -15.14 -3.19 8.31
N LEU A 60 -16.19 -2.56 8.83
CA LEU A 60 -16.54 -2.60 10.25
C LEU A 60 -18.02 -2.96 10.39
N GLY A 61 -18.33 -4.00 11.17
CA GLY A 61 -19.70 -4.48 11.36
C GLY A 61 -20.39 -4.87 10.05
N GLY A 62 -19.64 -5.38 9.06
CA GLY A 62 -20.17 -5.71 7.73
C GLY A 62 -20.48 -4.51 6.83
N GLU A 63 -20.04 -3.30 7.19
CA GLU A 63 -20.20 -2.10 6.35
C GLU A 63 -18.82 -1.59 5.89
N VAL A 64 -18.75 -1.09 4.66
CA VAL A 64 -17.53 -0.48 4.11
C VAL A 64 -17.46 0.98 4.56
N HIS A 65 -16.42 1.31 5.31
CA HIS A 65 -16.15 2.67 5.77
C HIS A 65 -15.07 3.32 4.91
N ILE A 66 -15.37 4.51 4.39
CA ILE A 66 -14.48 5.36 3.61
C ILE A 66 -14.17 6.62 4.43
N GLY A 67 -12.96 6.69 4.95
CA GLY A 67 -12.60 7.59 6.04
C GLY A 67 -13.06 7.04 7.40
N LEU A 68 -12.13 6.89 8.32
CA LEU A 68 -12.38 6.37 9.65
C LEU A 68 -12.43 7.49 10.68
N THR A 69 -13.22 7.30 11.74
CA THR A 69 -13.17 8.12 12.94
C THR A 69 -12.01 7.72 13.84
N ASP A 70 -11.66 8.54 14.82
CA ASP A 70 -10.60 8.22 15.78
C ASP A 70 -10.92 6.96 16.58
N GLU A 71 -12.18 6.75 16.95
CA GLU A 71 -12.61 5.54 17.66
C GLU A 71 -12.42 4.28 16.78
N ALA A 72 -12.72 4.38 15.50
CA ALA A 72 -12.51 3.27 14.55
C ALA A 72 -11.01 2.98 14.35
N LEU A 73 -10.15 3.99 14.33
CA LEU A 73 -8.70 3.80 14.29
C LEU A 73 -8.18 3.13 15.56
N VAL A 74 -8.65 3.53 16.74
CA VAL A 74 -8.30 2.89 18.01
C VAL A 74 -8.73 1.42 18.01
N MET A 75 -9.96 1.12 17.55
CA MET A 75 -10.46 -0.26 17.44
C MET A 75 -9.57 -1.10 16.49
N LEU A 76 -9.17 -0.57 15.35
CA LEU A 76 -8.29 -1.28 14.40
C LEU A 76 -6.88 -1.50 14.95
N ALA A 77 -6.39 -0.60 15.79
CA ALA A 77 -5.05 -0.67 16.38
C ALA A 77 -4.98 -1.58 17.61
N ASP A 78 -6.10 -1.82 18.28
CA ASP A 78 -6.14 -2.64 19.51
C ASP A 78 -5.83 -4.11 19.18
N PRO A 79 -4.77 -4.71 19.77
CA PRO A 79 -4.40 -6.10 19.54
C PRO A 79 -5.44 -7.12 20.05
N ASN A 80 -6.38 -6.70 20.93
CA ASN A 80 -7.47 -7.53 21.42
C ASN A 80 -8.70 -7.50 20.50
N SER A 81 -8.77 -6.60 19.55
CA SER A 81 -9.85 -6.52 18.57
C SER A 81 -9.75 -7.66 17.54
N ARG A 82 -10.89 -8.30 17.25
CA ARG A 82 -10.97 -9.30 16.20
C ARG A 82 -11.11 -8.63 14.84
N ILE A 83 -9.98 -8.34 14.20
CA ILE A 83 -9.92 -7.71 12.89
C ILE A 83 -9.28 -8.69 11.91
N GLU A 84 -10.02 -9.11 10.89
CA GLU A 84 -9.50 -9.99 9.86
C GLU A 84 -8.66 -9.21 8.82
N LYS A 85 -7.63 -9.83 8.28
CA LYS A 85 -6.91 -9.30 7.12
C LYS A 85 -7.78 -9.54 5.88
N ALA A 86 -8.36 -8.47 5.35
CA ALA A 86 -9.34 -8.51 4.27
C ALA A 86 -8.69 -8.19 2.92
N SER A 87 -8.59 -9.19 2.04
CA SER A 87 -8.30 -9.01 0.62
C SER A 87 -9.60 -9.03 -0.19
N ARG A 88 -9.54 -8.85 -1.51
CA ARG A 88 -10.71 -8.85 -2.40
C ARG A 88 -11.65 -10.03 -2.14
N ARG A 89 -11.13 -11.25 -2.00
CA ARG A 89 -11.92 -12.47 -1.81
C ARG A 89 -12.65 -12.54 -0.45
N ASP A 90 -12.18 -11.79 0.55
CA ASP A 90 -12.73 -11.83 1.91
C ASP A 90 -13.90 -10.84 2.08
N ILE A 91 -14.00 -9.83 1.21
CA ILE A 91 -15.04 -8.79 1.28
C ILE A 91 -16.46 -9.37 1.34
N PRO A 92 -16.89 -10.28 0.45
CA PRO A 92 -18.26 -10.81 0.49
C PRO A 92 -18.60 -11.49 1.81
N HIS A 93 -17.65 -12.25 2.38
CA HIS A 93 -17.82 -12.91 3.67
C HIS A 93 -18.01 -11.90 4.80
N LEU A 94 -17.13 -10.90 4.90
CA LEU A 94 -17.21 -9.87 5.93
C LEU A 94 -18.49 -9.05 5.87
N LEU A 95 -18.96 -8.73 4.67
CA LEU A 95 -20.23 -8.01 4.48
C LEU A 95 -21.43 -8.87 4.90
N ALA A 96 -21.41 -10.17 4.63
CA ALA A 96 -22.50 -11.08 4.94
C ALA A 96 -22.55 -11.47 6.42
N SER A 97 -21.38 -11.62 7.06
CA SER A 97 -21.28 -12.04 8.48
C SER A 97 -21.37 -10.90 9.49
N GLY A 98 -21.35 -9.62 9.03
CA GLY A 98 -21.22 -8.48 9.95
C GLY A 98 -19.82 -8.38 10.58
N GLY A 99 -18.80 -8.94 9.93
CA GLY A 99 -17.42 -8.99 10.44
C GLY A 99 -16.64 -7.68 10.32
N ASN A 100 -15.46 -7.66 10.95
CA ASN A 100 -14.51 -6.55 10.88
C ASN A 100 -13.28 -6.96 10.08
N GLY A 101 -12.84 -6.13 9.14
CA GLY A 101 -11.69 -6.40 8.29
C GLY A 101 -10.85 -5.16 8.00
N ALA A 102 -9.54 -5.31 8.20
CA ALA A 102 -8.54 -4.36 7.75
C ALA A 102 -8.17 -4.65 6.28
N THR A 103 -8.34 -3.66 5.42
CA THR A 103 -8.19 -3.82 3.97
C THR A 103 -6.73 -3.87 3.55
N THR A 104 -6.37 -4.87 2.72
CA THR A 104 -5.08 -4.96 2.02
C THR A 104 -5.03 -3.95 0.87
N VAL A 105 -3.88 -3.86 0.18
CA VAL A 105 -3.74 -3.05 -1.03
C VAL A 105 -4.85 -3.35 -2.04
N ALA A 106 -5.05 -4.63 -2.40
CA ALA A 106 -6.11 -5.04 -3.34
C ALA A 106 -7.51 -4.64 -2.87
N ALA A 107 -7.85 -4.90 -1.61
CA ALA A 107 -9.18 -4.53 -1.09
C ALA A 107 -9.36 -3.01 -1.03
N THR A 108 -8.32 -2.27 -0.65
CA THR A 108 -8.36 -0.81 -0.59
C THR A 108 -8.56 -0.21 -1.97
N MET A 109 -7.82 -0.66 -2.98
CA MET A 109 -7.98 -0.23 -4.37
C MET A 109 -9.41 -0.40 -4.86
N LEU A 110 -9.96 -1.61 -4.73
CA LEU A 110 -11.34 -1.92 -5.14
C LEU A 110 -12.37 -1.01 -4.47
N LEU A 111 -12.25 -0.83 -3.15
CA LEU A 111 -13.22 -0.05 -2.38
C LEU A 111 -13.07 1.45 -2.59
N ALA A 112 -11.84 1.94 -2.76
CA ALA A 112 -11.53 3.32 -3.09
C ALA A 112 -12.07 3.72 -4.47
N GLN A 113 -11.86 2.88 -5.50
CA GLN A 113 -12.42 3.11 -6.84
C GLN A 113 -13.95 3.20 -6.80
N LYS A 114 -14.62 2.32 -6.04
CA LYS A 114 -16.08 2.39 -5.85
C LYS A 114 -16.54 3.63 -5.11
N ALA A 115 -15.67 4.28 -4.36
CA ALA A 115 -15.91 5.56 -3.70
C ALA A 115 -15.55 6.78 -4.58
N GLY A 116 -15.06 6.56 -5.81
CA GLY A 116 -14.63 7.62 -6.72
C GLY A 116 -13.24 8.21 -6.39
N ILE A 117 -12.42 7.50 -5.61
CA ILE A 117 -11.06 7.90 -5.26
C ILE A 117 -10.10 7.27 -6.25
N SER A 118 -9.18 8.06 -6.81
CA SER A 118 -8.24 7.64 -7.86
C SER A 118 -6.78 7.56 -7.41
N VAL A 119 -6.45 7.98 -6.18
CA VAL A 119 -5.07 7.96 -5.66
C VAL A 119 -5.05 7.27 -4.30
N PHE A 120 -4.08 6.39 -4.12
CA PHE A 120 -3.90 5.57 -2.92
C PHE A 120 -2.44 5.55 -2.48
N ALA A 121 -2.18 5.72 -1.20
CA ALA A 121 -0.86 5.59 -0.59
C ALA A 121 -0.77 4.34 0.30
N THR A 122 0.30 3.57 0.13
CA THR A 122 0.63 2.40 0.95
C THR A 122 2.12 2.34 1.23
N GLY A 123 2.55 1.48 2.14
CA GLY A 123 3.97 1.22 2.39
C GLY A 123 4.64 0.54 1.21
N GLY A 124 4.05 -0.58 0.76
CA GLY A 124 4.53 -1.37 -0.37
C GLY A 124 3.51 -2.38 -0.81
N ILE A 125 3.51 -2.72 -2.08
CA ILE A 125 2.62 -3.73 -2.63
C ILE A 125 3.08 -5.15 -2.30
N GLY A 126 2.15 -6.09 -2.35
CA GLY A 126 2.46 -7.50 -2.53
C GLY A 126 2.92 -7.76 -3.97
N GLY A 127 3.51 -8.91 -4.18
CA GLY A 127 4.07 -9.29 -5.47
C GLY A 127 4.19 -10.79 -5.58
N VAL A 128 5.16 -11.24 -6.36
CA VAL A 128 5.52 -12.65 -6.53
C VAL A 128 6.43 -13.07 -5.35
N HIS A 129 6.04 -14.10 -4.60
CA HIS A 129 6.89 -14.64 -3.54
C HIS A 129 8.06 -15.43 -4.14
N ARG A 130 9.20 -15.46 -3.43
CA ARG A 130 10.33 -16.31 -3.80
C ARG A 130 9.88 -17.76 -3.80
N GLY A 131 10.19 -18.52 -4.83
CA GLY A 131 9.71 -19.90 -5.02
C GLY A 131 8.27 -19.98 -5.59
N ALA A 132 7.73 -18.88 -6.10
CA ALA A 132 6.38 -18.88 -6.69
C ALA A 132 6.27 -19.71 -7.96
N GLU A 133 7.36 -20.01 -8.63
CA GLU A 133 7.43 -20.93 -9.78
C GLU A 133 6.94 -22.36 -9.43
N THR A 134 6.96 -22.73 -8.16
CA THR A 134 6.45 -24.02 -7.67
C THR A 134 5.20 -23.88 -6.81
N SER A 135 5.08 -22.80 -6.05
CA SER A 135 3.98 -22.57 -5.09
C SER A 135 2.80 -21.78 -5.67
N PHE A 136 3.00 -21.04 -6.74
CA PHE A 136 2.07 -20.03 -7.27
C PHE A 136 1.64 -19.00 -6.23
N ASP A 137 2.50 -18.72 -5.22
CA ASP A 137 2.19 -17.70 -4.19
C ASP A 137 2.42 -16.28 -4.77
N ILE A 138 1.37 -15.75 -5.38
CA ILE A 138 1.34 -14.44 -6.02
C ILE A 138 0.25 -13.60 -5.34
N SER A 139 0.59 -12.37 -4.97
CA SER A 139 -0.32 -11.46 -4.29
C SER A 139 -1.51 -11.07 -5.16
N ALA A 140 -2.69 -10.99 -4.54
CA ALA A 140 -3.88 -10.44 -5.16
C ALA A 140 -3.76 -8.95 -5.55
N ASP A 141 -2.72 -8.27 -5.08
CA ASP A 141 -2.47 -6.87 -5.40
C ASP A 141 -2.14 -6.69 -6.90
N LEU A 142 -1.41 -7.65 -7.51
CA LEU A 142 -1.02 -7.57 -8.91
C LEU A 142 -2.21 -7.64 -9.87
N PRO A 143 -3.10 -8.66 -9.80
CA PRO A 143 -4.30 -8.67 -10.62
C PRO A 143 -5.30 -7.55 -10.27
N GLU A 144 -5.24 -6.95 -9.07
CA GLU A 144 -6.06 -5.79 -8.76
C GLU A 144 -5.50 -4.52 -9.43
N LEU A 145 -4.19 -4.33 -9.45
CA LEU A 145 -3.53 -3.27 -10.22
C LEU A 145 -3.89 -3.33 -11.70
N ALA A 146 -3.99 -4.53 -12.27
CA ALA A 146 -4.34 -4.71 -13.68
C ALA A 146 -5.77 -4.27 -14.04
N ARG A 147 -6.71 -4.20 -13.09
CA ARG A 147 -8.15 -4.02 -13.34
C ARG A 147 -8.80 -2.82 -12.67
N THR A 148 -8.08 -2.14 -11.78
CA THR A 148 -8.63 -1.05 -10.95
C THR A 148 -7.93 0.25 -11.29
N ASP A 149 -8.65 1.23 -11.81
CA ASP A 149 -8.13 2.55 -12.16
C ASP A 149 -7.71 3.29 -10.89
N MET A 150 -6.45 3.16 -10.53
CA MET A 150 -5.88 3.68 -9.28
C MET A 150 -4.40 4.01 -9.46
N CYS A 151 -4.00 5.21 -9.07
CA CYS A 151 -2.60 5.55 -8.85
C CYS A 151 -2.19 5.04 -7.47
N VAL A 152 -1.31 4.04 -7.41
CA VAL A 152 -0.81 3.46 -6.16
C VAL A 152 0.61 3.94 -5.90
N VAL A 153 0.79 4.75 -4.86
CA VAL A 153 2.10 5.27 -4.43
C VAL A 153 2.64 4.41 -3.29
N CYS A 154 3.81 3.82 -3.49
CA CYS A 154 4.43 2.92 -2.51
C CYS A 154 5.97 2.92 -2.62
N ALA A 155 6.66 2.28 -1.68
CA ALA A 155 8.11 2.09 -1.76
C ALA A 155 8.52 0.84 -2.59
N GLY A 156 7.75 0.53 -3.63
CA GLY A 156 7.91 -0.67 -4.45
C GLY A 156 7.29 -1.93 -3.84
N PRO A 157 7.59 -3.12 -4.40
CA PRO A 157 7.26 -4.40 -3.79
C PRO A 157 7.95 -4.56 -2.43
N LYS A 158 7.31 -5.27 -1.49
CA LYS A 158 7.95 -5.55 -0.18
C LYS A 158 9.26 -6.32 -0.37
N ALA A 159 10.30 -5.98 0.38
CA ALA A 159 11.66 -6.50 0.24
C ALA A 159 11.80 -8.03 0.34
N ILE A 160 10.79 -8.71 0.92
CA ILE A 160 10.71 -10.17 1.07
C ILE A 160 10.30 -10.88 -0.22
N LEU A 161 9.88 -10.14 -1.25
CA LEU A 161 9.34 -10.65 -2.51
C LEU A 161 10.45 -10.76 -3.57
N ASP A 162 10.13 -11.43 -4.66
CA ASP A 162 10.91 -11.40 -5.88
C ASP A 162 10.50 -10.17 -6.70
N ILE A 163 11.37 -9.16 -6.69
CA ILE A 163 11.09 -7.88 -7.36
C ILE A 163 11.11 -8.06 -8.87
N GLY A 164 12.05 -8.83 -9.41
CA GLY A 164 12.16 -9.10 -10.85
C GLY A 164 10.89 -9.77 -11.39
N LEU A 165 10.51 -10.91 -10.82
CA LEU A 165 9.27 -11.62 -11.21
C LEU A 165 8.01 -10.78 -10.98
N THR A 166 8.01 -9.93 -9.96
CA THR A 166 6.88 -9.00 -9.72
C THR A 166 6.75 -7.99 -10.86
N MET A 167 7.87 -7.45 -11.36
CA MET A 167 7.87 -6.53 -12.48
C MET A 167 7.42 -7.19 -13.79
N GLU A 168 7.84 -8.44 -14.05
CA GLU A 168 7.38 -9.23 -15.21
C GLU A 168 5.85 -9.45 -15.20
N VAL A 169 5.28 -9.74 -14.03
CA VAL A 169 3.81 -9.88 -13.91
C VAL A 169 3.10 -8.56 -14.14
N LEU A 170 3.64 -7.44 -13.64
CA LEU A 170 3.05 -6.11 -13.86
C LEU A 170 3.12 -5.70 -15.34
N GLU A 171 4.25 -5.95 -16.01
CA GLU A 171 4.43 -5.71 -17.44
C GLU A 171 3.42 -6.52 -18.26
N THR A 172 3.37 -7.84 -18.04
CA THR A 172 2.43 -8.74 -18.73
C THR A 172 0.98 -8.32 -18.51
N SER A 173 0.68 -7.75 -17.34
CA SER A 173 -0.67 -7.26 -16.98
C SER A 173 -0.95 -5.84 -17.51
N GLY A 174 -0.02 -5.21 -18.22
CA GLY A 174 -0.17 -3.86 -18.78
C GLY A 174 -0.21 -2.74 -17.74
N VAL A 175 0.37 -2.95 -16.55
CA VAL A 175 0.41 -1.95 -15.47
C VAL A 175 1.63 -1.06 -15.64
N PRO A 176 1.50 0.24 -15.95
CA PRO A 176 2.62 1.16 -15.97
C PRO A 176 3.26 1.28 -14.58
N VAL A 177 4.59 1.17 -14.53
CA VAL A 177 5.38 1.37 -13.31
C VAL A 177 6.28 2.57 -13.49
N ILE A 178 6.17 3.53 -12.57
CA ILE A 178 6.92 4.79 -12.56
C ILE A 178 7.89 4.78 -11.39
N GLY A 179 9.17 5.00 -11.65
CA GLY A 179 10.13 5.39 -10.62
C GLY A 179 10.04 6.88 -10.35
N TYR A 180 9.67 7.27 -9.13
CA TYR A 180 9.66 8.68 -8.75
C TYR A 180 11.06 9.10 -8.31
N GLN A 181 11.72 9.92 -9.14
CA GLN A 181 13.09 10.42 -8.89
C GLN A 181 14.11 9.28 -8.65
N CYS A 182 13.92 8.14 -9.31
CA CYS A 182 14.86 7.01 -9.23
C CYS A 182 14.88 6.25 -10.55
N ASP A 183 16.01 5.58 -10.82
CA ASP A 183 16.26 4.82 -12.04
C ASP A 183 16.17 3.30 -11.81
N GLU A 184 16.10 2.88 -10.52
CA GLU A 184 15.97 1.49 -10.10
C GLU A 184 14.71 1.34 -9.24
N ILE A 185 14.00 0.21 -9.38
CA ILE A 185 12.85 -0.10 -8.53
C ILE A 185 13.31 -0.18 -7.07
N PRO A 186 12.79 0.65 -6.16
CA PRO A 186 13.21 0.61 -4.76
C PRO A 186 12.82 -0.73 -4.10
N ALA A 187 13.72 -1.25 -3.28
CA ALA A 187 13.55 -2.50 -2.56
C ALA A 187 12.96 -2.27 -1.15
N PHE A 188 11.88 -1.53 -1.07
CA PHE A 188 11.10 -1.22 0.13
C PHE A 188 11.89 -0.40 1.17
N TRP A 189 12.81 -1.03 1.93
CA TRP A 189 13.68 -0.37 2.90
C TRP A 189 14.97 0.19 2.31
N SER A 190 15.29 -0.18 1.08
CA SER A 190 16.47 0.28 0.36
C SER A 190 16.05 1.10 -0.85
N ARG A 191 16.77 2.18 -1.11
CA ARG A 191 16.53 3.04 -2.28
C ARG A 191 16.92 2.35 -3.57
N ASN A 192 17.98 1.54 -3.50
CA ASN A 192 18.55 0.76 -4.60
C ASN A 192 18.82 -0.68 -4.13
N GLY A 193 19.29 -1.55 -5.04
CA GLY A 193 19.71 -2.91 -4.71
C GLY A 193 18.70 -3.99 -5.10
N SER A 194 17.64 -3.62 -5.83
CA SER A 194 16.77 -4.60 -6.50
C SER A 194 17.42 -5.19 -7.75
N GLY A 195 18.33 -4.44 -8.39
CA GLY A 195 18.92 -4.78 -9.68
C GLY A 195 17.95 -4.67 -10.86
N VAL A 196 16.78 -4.04 -10.66
CA VAL A 196 15.73 -3.91 -11.67
C VAL A 196 15.53 -2.45 -12.02
N GLU A 197 15.79 -2.08 -13.28
CA GLU A 197 15.58 -0.72 -13.77
C GLU A 197 14.08 -0.36 -13.81
N VAL A 198 13.77 0.92 -13.60
CA VAL A 198 12.40 1.40 -13.77
C VAL A 198 12.06 1.53 -15.25
N PRO A 199 10.88 1.10 -15.72
CA PRO A 199 10.46 1.27 -17.11
C PRO A 199 10.30 2.74 -17.50
N LEU A 200 9.91 3.58 -16.56
CA LEU A 200 9.68 5.00 -16.74
C LEU A 200 10.05 5.78 -15.48
N ARG A 201 10.92 6.77 -15.61
CA ARG A 201 11.22 7.73 -14.54
C ARG A 201 10.44 9.02 -14.75
N LEU A 202 9.77 9.50 -13.71
CA LEU A 202 9.17 10.84 -13.66
C LEU A 202 9.59 11.52 -12.35
N ASP A 203 9.86 12.81 -12.42
CA ASP A 203 10.43 13.56 -11.31
C ASP A 203 9.45 14.58 -10.69
N ARG A 204 8.25 14.75 -11.28
CA ARG A 204 7.26 15.73 -10.85
C ARG A 204 5.87 15.13 -10.71
N PRO A 205 5.10 15.49 -9.64
CA PRO A 205 3.71 15.04 -9.49
C PRO A 205 2.79 15.45 -10.66
N ASP A 206 3.04 16.61 -11.29
CA ASP A 206 2.25 17.07 -12.44
C ASP A 206 2.42 16.16 -13.67
N ASP A 207 3.62 15.62 -13.90
CA ASP A 207 3.89 14.70 -15.01
C ASP A 207 3.19 13.36 -14.79
N ILE A 208 3.19 12.86 -13.54
CA ILE A 208 2.43 11.68 -13.16
C ILE A 208 0.93 11.92 -13.37
N ALA A 209 0.41 13.05 -12.91
CA ALA A 209 -1.00 13.42 -13.10
C ALA A 209 -1.39 13.47 -14.59
N SER A 210 -0.53 14.01 -15.44
CA SER A 210 -0.74 14.04 -16.89
C SER A 210 -0.79 12.65 -17.51
N LEU A 211 0.11 11.73 -17.08
CA LEU A 211 0.09 10.34 -17.52
C LEU A 211 -1.22 9.65 -17.10
N LEU A 212 -1.68 9.83 -15.86
CA LEU A 212 -2.94 9.26 -15.36
C LEU A 212 -4.13 9.75 -16.21
N ASN A 213 -4.20 11.05 -16.50
CA ASN A 213 -5.25 11.63 -17.31
C ASN A 213 -5.25 11.04 -18.74
N GLN A 214 -4.08 10.98 -19.39
CA GLN A 214 -3.97 10.40 -20.74
C GLN A 214 -4.37 8.93 -20.76
N LYS A 215 -3.90 8.14 -19.79
CA LYS A 215 -4.22 6.71 -19.70
C LYS A 215 -5.73 6.47 -19.62
N TRP A 216 -6.40 7.12 -18.68
CA TRP A 216 -7.81 6.85 -18.43
C TRP A 216 -8.74 7.54 -19.43
N GLN A 217 -8.37 8.71 -19.98
CA GLN A 217 -9.10 9.34 -21.10
C GLN A 217 -9.01 8.53 -22.39
N ALA A 218 -7.91 7.81 -22.60
CA ALA A 218 -7.78 6.88 -23.71
C ALA A 218 -8.58 5.56 -23.52
N GLY A 219 -9.27 5.39 -22.39
CA GLY A 219 -10.02 4.17 -22.06
C GLY A 219 -9.14 2.98 -21.73
N LEU A 220 -7.89 3.22 -21.31
CA LEU A 220 -6.98 2.17 -20.87
C LEU A 220 -7.22 1.87 -19.38
N ASP A 221 -7.95 0.82 -19.10
CA ASP A 221 -8.28 0.39 -17.74
C ASP A 221 -7.02 0.00 -16.93
N GLY A 222 -7.21 -0.11 -15.62
CA GLY A 222 -6.19 -0.54 -14.68
C GLY A 222 -5.35 0.59 -14.09
N GLY A 223 -4.62 0.24 -13.05
CA GLY A 223 -3.86 1.19 -12.24
C GLY A 223 -2.51 1.58 -12.83
N VAL A 224 -1.84 2.45 -12.07
CA VAL A 224 -0.45 2.87 -12.28
C VAL A 224 0.27 2.73 -10.94
N LEU A 225 1.42 2.08 -10.94
CA LEU A 225 2.27 1.97 -9.76
C LEU A 225 3.32 3.08 -9.77
N VAL A 226 3.40 3.85 -8.70
CA VAL A 226 4.44 4.86 -8.47
C VAL A 226 5.36 4.38 -7.37
N ALA A 227 6.56 4.00 -7.74
CA ALA A 227 7.60 3.53 -6.83
C ALA A 227 8.41 4.73 -6.31
N ASN A 228 8.23 5.06 -5.05
CA ASN A 228 8.82 6.19 -4.34
C ASN A 228 9.85 5.69 -3.31
N PRO A 229 11.16 5.91 -3.53
CA PRO A 229 12.19 5.40 -2.63
C PRO A 229 12.01 5.89 -1.19
N VAL A 230 12.35 5.03 -0.24
CA VAL A 230 12.46 5.41 1.18
C VAL A 230 13.35 6.66 1.33
N PRO A 231 13.05 7.60 2.25
CA PRO A 231 13.94 8.72 2.52
C PRO A 231 15.36 8.25 2.85
N ALA A 232 16.38 8.91 2.29
CA ALA A 232 17.79 8.52 2.47
C ALA A 232 18.21 8.43 3.95
N SER A 233 17.63 9.26 4.81
CA SER A 233 17.90 9.26 6.26
C SER A 233 17.35 8.03 6.99
N ALA A 234 16.44 7.28 6.37
CA ALA A 234 15.80 6.09 6.96
C ALA A 234 16.13 4.81 6.18
N GLU A 235 16.97 4.89 5.16
CA GLU A 235 17.37 3.77 4.36
C GLU A 235 18.13 2.71 5.16
N ILE A 236 17.86 1.45 4.87
CA ILE A 236 18.69 0.32 5.30
C ILE A 236 19.35 -0.26 4.02
N PRO A 237 20.69 -0.32 3.95
CA PRO A 237 21.37 -0.82 2.77
C PRO A 237 20.92 -2.24 2.39
N ALA A 238 20.72 -2.50 1.09
CA ALA A 238 20.25 -3.79 0.60
C ALA A 238 21.16 -4.96 1.00
N THR A 239 22.48 -4.72 1.07
CA THR A 239 23.47 -5.73 1.50
C THR A 239 23.27 -6.17 2.95
N GLU A 240 22.87 -5.27 3.83
CA GLU A 240 22.56 -5.57 5.24
C GLU A 240 21.24 -6.33 5.36
N LEU A 241 20.22 -5.91 4.61
CA LEU A 241 18.91 -6.55 4.62
C LEU A 241 18.92 -7.96 4.05
N LYS A 242 19.76 -8.24 3.05
CA LYS A 242 19.80 -9.54 2.40
C LYS A 242 19.97 -10.69 3.39
N THR A 243 20.92 -10.58 4.30
CA THR A 243 21.19 -11.60 5.33
C THR A 243 19.98 -11.82 6.24
N ALA A 244 19.33 -10.71 6.68
CA ALA A 244 18.16 -10.80 7.55
C ALA A 244 16.95 -11.38 6.83
N ILE A 245 16.74 -11.03 5.56
CA ILE A 245 15.66 -11.57 4.72
C ILE A 245 15.86 -13.06 4.46
N ASP A 246 17.06 -13.48 4.07
CA ASP A 246 17.37 -14.88 3.78
C ASP A 246 17.17 -15.74 5.04
N ALA A 247 17.62 -15.27 6.21
CA ALA A 247 17.39 -15.95 7.49
C ALA A 247 15.89 -16.00 7.87
N ALA A 248 15.14 -14.93 7.64
CA ALA A 248 13.70 -14.90 7.90
C ALA A 248 12.93 -15.90 7.03
N LEU A 249 13.29 -16.03 5.75
CA LEU A 249 12.68 -16.98 4.81
C LEU A 249 12.97 -18.43 5.23
N GLN A 250 14.22 -18.75 5.59
CA GLN A 250 14.60 -20.06 6.11
C GLN A 250 13.82 -20.40 7.38
N GLN A 251 13.67 -19.44 8.29
CA GLN A 251 12.91 -19.65 9.52
C GLN A 251 11.41 -19.86 9.25
N ALA A 252 10.82 -19.12 8.31
CA ALA A 252 9.42 -19.30 7.90
C ALA A 252 9.17 -20.70 7.33
N GLU A 253 10.08 -21.19 6.49
CA GLU A 253 10.03 -22.54 5.93
C GLU A 253 10.15 -23.61 7.03
N HIS A 254 11.14 -23.47 7.93
CA HIS A 254 11.35 -24.39 9.04
C HIS A 254 10.16 -24.48 9.99
N THR A 255 9.49 -23.35 10.24
CA THR A 255 8.31 -23.29 11.13
C THR A 255 6.99 -23.56 10.41
N GLY A 256 7.00 -23.80 9.10
CA GLY A 256 5.82 -24.14 8.31
C GLY A 256 4.81 -22.99 8.15
N VAL A 257 5.24 -21.74 8.27
CA VAL A 257 4.38 -20.55 8.08
C VAL A 257 3.96 -20.43 6.62
N LYS A 258 2.64 -20.29 6.36
CA LYS A 258 2.07 -20.27 5.00
C LYS A 258 0.97 -19.21 4.84
N GLY A 259 0.72 -18.81 3.59
CA GLY A 259 -0.40 -17.95 3.21
C GLY A 259 -0.37 -16.57 3.86
N LYS A 260 -1.51 -16.11 4.40
CA LYS A 260 -1.66 -14.76 4.97
C LYS A 260 -0.70 -14.46 6.14
N ALA A 261 -0.13 -15.49 6.80
CA ALA A 261 0.77 -15.34 7.93
C ALA A 261 2.23 -15.06 7.53
N VAL A 262 2.65 -15.36 6.30
CA VAL A 262 4.04 -15.23 5.86
C VAL A 262 4.55 -13.80 5.99
N THR A 263 3.86 -12.83 5.39
CA THR A 263 4.32 -11.43 5.41
C THR A 263 4.45 -10.87 6.84
N PRO A 264 3.45 -10.98 7.74
CA PRO A 264 3.61 -10.52 9.12
C PRO A 264 4.77 -11.18 9.86
N PHE A 265 4.95 -12.49 9.69
CA PHE A 265 6.05 -13.23 10.30
C PHE A 265 7.42 -12.71 9.85
N LEU A 266 7.62 -12.56 8.53
CA LEU A 266 8.89 -12.09 7.97
C LEU A 266 9.21 -10.66 8.42
N LEU A 267 8.23 -9.77 8.43
CA LEU A 267 8.40 -8.38 8.87
C LEU A 267 8.79 -8.31 10.35
N ASP A 268 8.18 -9.12 11.22
CA ASP A 268 8.51 -9.16 12.65
C ASP A 268 9.91 -9.75 12.90
N TYR A 269 10.26 -10.82 12.18
CA TYR A 269 11.60 -11.40 12.24
C TYR A 269 12.67 -10.35 11.85
N ILE A 270 12.48 -9.67 10.73
CA ILE A 270 13.41 -8.64 10.25
C ILE A 270 13.45 -7.47 11.23
N ARG A 271 12.33 -7.04 11.81
CA ARG A 271 12.29 -5.99 12.84
C ARG A 271 13.21 -6.32 14.01
N THR A 272 13.14 -7.55 14.50
CA THR A 272 13.97 -8.01 15.61
C THR A 272 15.45 -8.04 15.23
N HIS A 273 15.79 -8.53 14.03
CA HIS A 273 17.18 -8.69 13.58
C HIS A 273 17.82 -7.39 13.05
N THR A 274 17.03 -6.33 12.83
CA THR A 274 17.52 -4.98 12.51
C THR A 274 17.48 -4.03 13.71
N SER A 275 17.31 -4.54 14.93
CA SER A 275 17.20 -3.73 16.16
C SER A 275 16.15 -2.61 16.05
N GLY A 276 15.01 -2.90 15.39
CA GLY A 276 13.92 -1.95 15.20
C GLY A 276 14.12 -0.95 14.05
N ARG A 277 15.25 -0.94 13.35
CA ARG A 277 15.50 0.00 12.25
C ARG A 277 14.51 -0.18 11.10
N SER A 278 14.07 -1.41 10.80
CA SER A 278 13.04 -1.65 9.79
C SER A 278 11.69 -1.04 10.16
N LEU A 279 11.35 -0.96 11.44
CA LEU A 279 10.14 -0.26 11.90
C LEU A 279 10.25 1.25 11.66
N ALA A 280 11.39 1.85 11.99
CA ALA A 280 11.63 3.27 11.73
C ALA A 280 11.60 3.58 10.22
N ALA A 281 12.21 2.73 9.40
CA ALA A 281 12.15 2.84 7.94
C ALA A 281 10.72 2.70 7.40
N ASN A 282 9.91 1.76 7.95
CA ASN A 282 8.50 1.62 7.60
C ASN A 282 7.70 2.91 7.90
N LYS A 283 7.87 3.49 9.07
CA LYS A 283 7.23 4.77 9.43
C LYS A 283 7.64 5.87 8.44
N ALA A 284 8.91 5.98 8.12
CA ALA A 284 9.42 7.01 7.20
C ALA A 284 8.89 6.84 5.78
N LEU A 285 8.96 5.62 5.22
CA LEU A 285 8.52 5.38 3.83
C LEU A 285 7.02 5.55 3.65
N VAL A 286 6.16 5.11 4.59
CA VAL A 286 4.71 5.29 4.43
C VAL A 286 4.30 6.75 4.51
N LEU A 287 4.94 7.55 5.37
CA LEU A 287 4.71 9.00 5.45
C LEU A 287 5.18 9.71 4.17
N ASN A 288 6.34 9.32 3.63
CA ASN A 288 6.85 9.84 2.37
C ASN A 288 5.88 9.54 1.21
N ASN A 289 5.37 8.32 1.15
CA ASN A 289 4.39 7.91 0.13
C ASN A 289 3.06 8.66 0.27
N ALA A 290 2.58 8.88 1.49
CA ALA A 290 1.34 9.62 1.75
C ALA A 290 1.45 11.09 1.28
N ARG A 291 2.59 11.74 1.52
CA ARG A 291 2.84 13.12 1.04
C ARG A 291 2.88 13.18 -0.48
N LEU A 292 3.61 12.28 -1.13
CA LEU A 292 3.68 12.23 -2.60
C LEU A 292 2.31 11.92 -3.21
N ALA A 293 1.56 10.97 -2.64
CA ALA A 293 0.20 10.65 -3.11
C ALA A 293 -0.72 11.87 -3.02
N ALA A 294 -0.63 12.65 -1.96
CA ALA A 294 -1.41 13.88 -1.82
C ALA A 294 -1.00 14.94 -2.87
N GLU A 295 0.29 15.11 -3.13
CA GLU A 295 0.77 16.00 -4.19
C GLU A 295 0.28 15.57 -5.59
N ILE A 296 0.31 14.25 -5.87
CA ILE A 296 -0.24 13.69 -7.13
C ILE A 296 -1.75 13.88 -7.19
N ALA A 297 -2.50 13.65 -6.10
CA ALA A 297 -3.95 13.85 -6.05
C ALA A 297 -4.33 15.31 -6.32
N MET A 298 -3.59 16.25 -5.74
CA MET A 298 -3.76 17.69 -5.98
C MET A 298 -3.47 18.06 -7.44
N ALA A 299 -2.38 17.53 -8.02
CA ALA A 299 -2.01 17.76 -9.41
C ALA A 299 -3.05 17.17 -10.38
N TYR A 300 -3.49 15.94 -10.12
CA TYR A 300 -4.51 15.25 -10.91
C TYR A 300 -5.85 15.98 -10.87
N HIS A 301 -6.23 16.49 -9.69
CA HIS A 301 -7.45 17.27 -9.52
C HIS A 301 -7.43 18.59 -10.30
N ARG A 302 -6.27 19.29 -10.37
CA ARG A 302 -6.14 20.53 -11.15
C ARG A 302 -6.23 20.33 -12.66
N GLN A 303 -5.95 19.11 -13.14
CA GLN A 303 -5.91 18.79 -14.57
C GLN A 303 -7.19 18.13 -15.10
N LYS A 304 -8.14 17.76 -14.20
CA LYS A 304 -9.48 17.29 -14.57
C LYS A 304 -10.38 18.44 -14.99
#